data_b02ba70b211030725fe0344817d84c47
#
_entry.id   b02ba70b211030725fe0344817d84c47
#
_cell.length_a   1.000
_cell.length_b   1.000
_cell.length_c   1.000
_cell.angle_alpha   90.00
_cell.angle_beta   90.00
_cell.angle_gamma   90.00
#
_symmetry.space_group_name_H-M   'P 1'
#
loop_
_entity.id
_entity.type
_entity.pdbx_description
1 polymer ?
#
loop_
_entity_poly.entity_id
_entity_poly.type
_entity_poly.pdbx_seq_one_letter_code
_entity_poly.pdbx_strand_id
1 'polypeptide(L)'
;MSAKLKVLLDLNVILDLLQRREPFYAASARVLACAETGTVEGWVAAHSLTTLFYLLTKYQSVEQARVTLSELLNFLSVATVDRAVIEGALNLPYQDFEDAVQMVAAVRSGVQYLVTRDVQDFKFGPLPVLQPAELLALV
;
A
#
# COMPACT_ATOMS: atom_id res chain seq x y z
N MET A 1 -22.48 -13.07 -7.59
CA MET A 1 -21.62 -12.40 -6.61
C MET A 1 -20.42 -11.81 -7.30
N SER A 2 -20.17 -10.56 -7.08
CA SER A 2 -18.95 -9.93 -7.58
C SER A 2 -17.77 -10.30 -6.69
N ALA A 3 -16.62 -10.52 -7.31
CA ALA A 3 -15.38 -10.75 -6.58
C ALA A 3 -14.97 -9.45 -5.86
N LYS A 4 -14.27 -9.60 -4.74
CA LYS A 4 -13.72 -8.46 -4.03
C LYS A 4 -12.67 -7.77 -4.88
N LEU A 5 -12.61 -6.46 -4.80
CA LEU A 5 -11.50 -5.71 -5.37
C LEU A 5 -10.22 -6.05 -4.62
N LYS A 6 -9.16 -6.25 -5.38
CA LYS A 6 -7.81 -6.45 -4.85
C LYS A 6 -7.03 -5.18 -5.09
N VAL A 7 -6.50 -4.60 -4.02
CA VAL A 7 -5.79 -3.33 -4.10
C VAL A 7 -4.49 -3.39 -3.34
N LEU A 8 -3.46 -2.72 -3.84
CA LEU A 8 -2.21 -2.55 -3.10
C LEU A 8 -2.18 -1.15 -2.52
N LEU A 9 -1.92 -1.06 -1.23
CA LEU A 9 -1.88 0.21 -0.52
C LEU A 9 -0.45 0.74 -0.48
N ASP A 10 -0.28 1.98 -0.95
CA ASP A 10 0.97 2.69 -0.78
C ASP A 10 1.23 2.92 0.70
N LEU A 11 2.50 2.93 1.09
CA LEU A 11 2.91 3.13 2.47
C LEU A 11 2.30 4.38 3.09
N ASN A 12 2.15 5.47 2.33
CA ASN A 12 1.60 6.70 2.87
C ASN A 12 0.15 6.56 3.35
N VAL A 13 -0.64 5.68 2.73
CA VAL A 13 -2.02 5.42 3.16
C VAL A 13 -2.02 4.78 4.56
N ILE A 14 -1.12 3.83 4.78
CA ILE A 14 -0.98 3.17 6.07
C ILE A 14 -0.48 4.17 7.13
N LEU A 15 0.53 4.98 6.78
CA LEU A 15 1.07 5.97 7.70
C LEU A 15 0.06 7.06 8.03
N ASP A 16 -0.79 7.44 7.08
CA ASP A 16 -1.84 8.43 7.34
C ASP A 16 -2.78 7.95 8.45
N LEU A 17 -3.10 6.65 8.47
CA LEU A 17 -3.87 6.08 9.55
C LEU A 17 -3.07 6.06 10.85
N LEU A 18 -1.88 5.48 10.83
CA LEU A 18 -1.12 5.21 12.06
C LEU A 18 -0.64 6.49 12.75
N GLN A 19 -0.35 7.54 11.98
CA GLN A 19 0.15 8.80 12.48
C GLN A 19 -0.90 9.91 12.49
N ARG A 20 -2.15 9.56 12.17
CA ARG A 20 -3.29 10.48 12.13
C ARG A 20 -3.01 11.76 11.35
N ARG A 21 -2.51 11.60 10.12
CA ARG A 21 -2.11 12.73 9.28
C ARG A 21 -3.32 13.39 8.63
N GLU A 22 -3.62 14.63 9.03
CA GLU A 22 -4.68 15.40 8.41
C GLU A 22 -4.16 16.10 7.15
N PRO A 23 -4.99 16.28 6.11
CA PRO A 23 -6.42 15.94 6.02
C PRO A 23 -6.69 14.51 5.51
N PHE A 24 -5.68 13.66 5.44
CA PHE A 24 -5.73 12.34 4.78
C PHE A 24 -6.27 11.24 5.68
N TYR A 25 -6.28 11.46 7.00
CA TYR A 25 -6.56 10.43 7.99
C TYR A 25 -7.91 9.73 7.77
N ALA A 26 -8.97 10.50 7.60
CA ALA A 26 -10.32 9.91 7.55
C ALA A 26 -10.48 8.93 6.38
N ALA A 27 -10.07 9.34 5.18
CA ALA A 27 -10.21 8.48 4.00
C ALA A 27 -9.28 7.26 4.09
N SER A 28 -8.03 7.46 4.51
CA SER A 28 -7.08 6.36 4.65
C SER A 28 -7.52 5.36 5.71
N ALA A 29 -8.05 5.84 6.84
CA ALA A 29 -8.57 4.96 7.89
C ALA A 29 -9.73 4.10 7.38
N ARG A 30 -10.62 4.67 6.56
CA ARG A 30 -11.75 3.94 5.99
C ARG A 30 -11.28 2.88 4.99
N VAL A 31 -10.25 3.17 4.22
CA VAL A 31 -9.66 2.19 3.29
C VAL A 31 -9.10 1.00 4.08
N LEU A 32 -8.33 1.26 5.13
CA LEU A 32 -7.80 0.20 5.97
C LEU A 32 -8.93 -0.61 6.63
N ALA A 33 -10.00 0.06 7.07
CA ALA A 33 -11.17 -0.62 7.63
C ALA A 33 -11.83 -1.53 6.60
N CYS A 34 -11.91 -1.12 5.34
CA CYS A 34 -12.43 -1.96 4.26
C CYS A 34 -11.58 -3.22 4.07
N ALA A 35 -10.28 -3.11 4.20
CA ALA A 35 -9.38 -4.26 4.12
C ALA A 35 -9.58 -5.17 5.34
N GLU A 36 -9.66 -4.59 6.52
CA GLU A 36 -9.82 -5.35 7.77
C GLU A 36 -11.14 -6.11 7.81
N THR A 37 -12.22 -5.51 7.33
CA THR A 37 -13.55 -6.14 7.34
C THR A 37 -13.78 -7.05 6.12
N GLY A 38 -12.84 -7.09 5.18
CA GLY A 38 -12.97 -7.96 4.01
C GLY A 38 -13.78 -7.38 2.86
N THR A 39 -14.12 -6.10 2.90
CA THR A 39 -14.82 -5.42 1.79
C THR A 39 -13.91 -5.36 0.56
N VAL A 40 -12.61 -5.16 0.78
CA VAL A 40 -11.58 -5.28 -0.27
C VAL A 40 -10.49 -6.22 0.21
N GLU A 41 -9.73 -6.79 -0.73
CA GLU A 41 -8.54 -7.55 -0.38
C GLU A 41 -7.35 -6.60 -0.45
N GLY A 42 -6.79 -6.27 0.71
CA GLY A 42 -5.68 -5.31 0.81
C GLY A 42 -4.32 -6.00 0.75
N TRP A 43 -3.41 -5.40 0.00
CA TRP A 43 -2.04 -5.85 -0.17
C TRP A 43 -1.09 -4.71 0.16
N VAL A 44 0.11 -5.06 0.58
CA VAL A 44 1.20 -4.11 0.81
C VAL A 44 2.47 -4.73 0.26
N ALA A 45 3.33 -3.92 -0.37
CA ALA A 45 4.58 -4.45 -0.92
C ALA A 45 5.56 -4.81 0.21
N ALA A 46 6.29 -5.90 0.02
CA ALA A 46 7.21 -6.41 1.04
C ALA A 46 8.22 -5.35 1.50
N HIS A 47 8.81 -4.60 0.56
CA HIS A 47 9.81 -3.59 0.92
C HIS A 47 9.19 -2.40 1.66
N SER A 48 7.91 -2.12 1.47
CA SER A 48 7.23 -1.06 2.21
C SER A 48 7.12 -1.39 3.70
N LEU A 49 7.04 -2.67 4.05
CA LEU A 49 6.97 -3.09 5.45
C LEU A 49 8.28 -2.81 6.20
N THR A 50 9.42 -2.95 5.55
CA THR A 50 10.70 -2.62 6.19
C THR A 50 10.83 -1.11 6.39
N THR A 51 10.40 -0.32 5.41
CA THR A 51 10.38 1.13 5.54
C THR A 51 9.41 1.55 6.65
N LEU A 52 8.23 0.94 6.70
CA LEU A 52 7.25 1.22 7.75
C LEU A 52 7.83 0.93 9.13
N PHE A 53 8.47 -0.23 9.30
CA PHE A 53 9.10 -0.60 10.57
C PHE A 53 10.10 0.47 11.01
N TYR A 54 10.98 0.87 10.08
CA TYR A 54 11.98 1.90 10.35
C TYR A 54 11.35 3.22 10.80
N LEU A 55 10.29 3.66 10.11
CA LEU A 55 9.62 4.90 10.46
C LEU A 55 8.90 4.81 11.80
N LEU A 56 8.26 3.68 12.08
CA LEU A 56 7.55 3.49 13.35
C LEU A 56 8.49 3.47 14.54
N THR A 57 9.71 2.93 14.39
CA THR A 57 10.67 2.92 15.51
C THR A 57 11.10 4.31 15.93
N LYS A 58 10.93 5.32 15.06
CA LYS A 58 11.23 6.71 15.41
C LYS A 58 10.15 7.34 16.29
N TYR A 59 8.93 6.84 16.21
CA TYR A 59 7.78 7.40 16.92
C TYR A 59 7.30 6.49 18.04
N GLN A 60 7.72 5.24 18.03
CA GLN A 60 7.33 4.22 18.98
C GLN A 60 8.58 3.44 19.42
N SER A 61 8.40 2.46 20.28
CA SER A 61 9.48 1.52 20.60
C SER A 61 9.58 0.45 19.51
N VAL A 62 10.68 -0.28 19.48
CA VAL A 62 10.86 -1.44 18.61
C VAL A 62 9.76 -2.48 18.87
N GLU A 63 9.43 -2.72 20.13
CA GLU A 63 8.39 -3.68 20.52
C GLU A 63 7.03 -3.24 19.95
N GLN A 64 6.70 -1.96 20.07
CA GLN A 64 5.43 -1.44 19.58
C GLN A 64 5.35 -1.51 18.06
N ALA A 65 6.45 -1.22 17.37
CA ALA A 65 6.50 -1.33 15.92
C ALA A 65 6.26 -2.77 15.47
N ARG A 66 6.82 -3.76 16.18
CA ARG A 66 6.58 -5.18 15.88
C ARG A 66 5.11 -5.55 16.05
N VAL A 67 4.49 -5.06 17.10
CA VAL A 67 3.05 -5.31 17.35
C VAL A 67 2.22 -4.72 16.22
N THR A 68 2.51 -3.49 15.82
CA THR A 68 1.79 -2.81 14.74
C THR A 68 1.89 -3.59 13.43
N LEU A 69 3.08 -4.05 13.05
CA LEU A 69 3.23 -4.85 11.83
C LEU A 69 2.46 -6.16 11.93
N SER A 70 2.52 -6.83 13.07
CA SER A 70 1.78 -8.08 13.27
C SER A 70 0.27 -7.86 13.10
N GLU A 71 -0.25 -6.77 13.62
CA GLU A 71 -1.67 -6.45 13.48
C GLU A 71 -2.05 -6.21 12.01
N LEU A 72 -1.22 -5.47 11.27
CA LEU A 72 -1.46 -5.23 9.86
C LEU A 72 -1.47 -6.54 9.05
N LEU A 73 -0.58 -7.46 9.38
CA LEU A 73 -0.49 -8.75 8.68
C LEU A 73 -1.67 -9.67 8.96
N ASN A 74 -2.51 -9.36 9.97
CA ASN A 74 -3.74 -10.13 10.18
C ASN A 74 -4.73 -9.95 9.04
N PHE A 75 -4.66 -8.85 8.30
CA PHE A 75 -5.63 -8.59 7.24
C PHE A 75 -5.02 -8.07 5.93
N LEU A 76 -3.71 -7.80 5.88
CA LEU A 76 -3.05 -7.41 4.64
C LEU A 76 -2.21 -8.56 4.11
N SER A 77 -2.32 -8.80 2.81
CA SER A 77 -1.43 -9.72 2.11
C SER A 77 -0.17 -8.98 1.69
N VAL A 78 0.92 -9.70 1.53
CA VAL A 78 2.22 -9.11 1.18
C VAL A 78 2.57 -9.41 -0.26
N ALA A 79 2.81 -8.37 -1.05
CA ALA A 79 3.26 -8.49 -2.42
C ALA A 79 4.76 -8.78 -2.45
N THR A 80 5.14 -9.89 -3.06
CA THR A 80 6.52 -10.33 -3.12
C THR A 80 7.39 -9.34 -3.90
N VAL A 81 8.58 -9.09 -3.38
CA VAL A 81 9.61 -8.31 -4.06
C VAL A 81 10.82 -9.22 -4.23
N ASP A 82 10.93 -9.79 -5.42
CA ASP A 82 12.03 -10.69 -5.80
C ASP A 82 12.85 -10.06 -6.92
N ARG A 83 13.77 -10.85 -7.49
CA ARG A 83 14.64 -10.36 -8.58
C ARG A 83 13.82 -9.86 -9.77
N ALA A 84 12.79 -10.59 -10.16
CA ALA A 84 11.97 -10.21 -11.32
C ALA A 84 11.27 -8.87 -11.11
N VAL A 85 10.80 -8.61 -9.89
CA VAL A 85 10.18 -7.32 -9.52
C VAL A 85 11.22 -6.21 -9.64
N ILE A 86 12.41 -6.41 -9.11
CA ILE A 86 13.49 -5.40 -9.17
C ILE A 86 13.87 -5.11 -10.63
N GLU A 87 14.05 -6.13 -11.43
CA GLU A 87 14.39 -5.95 -12.85
C GLU A 87 13.28 -5.20 -13.59
N GLY A 88 12.04 -5.54 -13.35
CA GLY A 88 10.90 -4.84 -13.94
C GLY A 88 10.84 -3.37 -13.53
N ALA A 89 11.15 -3.10 -12.27
CA ALA A 89 11.14 -1.73 -11.75
C ALA A 89 12.19 -0.85 -12.44
N LEU A 90 13.34 -1.42 -12.81
CA LEU A 90 14.38 -0.68 -13.51
C LEU A 90 13.93 -0.19 -14.89
N ASN A 91 12.90 -0.78 -15.45
CA ASN A 91 12.36 -0.42 -16.76
C ASN A 91 11.22 0.60 -16.69
N LEU A 92 10.77 0.97 -15.49
CA LEU A 92 9.74 1.99 -15.33
C LEU A 92 10.37 3.38 -15.25
N PRO A 93 9.75 4.39 -15.90
CA PRO A 93 10.32 5.74 -15.93
C PRO A 93 9.96 6.55 -14.69
N TYR A 94 10.07 5.96 -13.52
CA TYR A 94 9.80 6.63 -12.24
C TYR A 94 11.12 7.13 -11.64
N GLN A 95 11.09 8.34 -11.09
CA GLN A 95 12.28 8.89 -10.42
C GLN A 95 12.53 8.16 -9.10
N ASP A 96 11.48 7.82 -8.37
CA ASP A 96 11.60 7.12 -7.10
C ASP A 96 11.58 5.62 -7.36
N PHE A 97 12.69 4.96 -7.05
CA PHE A 97 12.83 3.52 -7.30
C PHE A 97 11.91 2.69 -6.41
N GLU A 98 11.68 3.13 -5.17
CA GLU A 98 10.74 2.42 -4.29
C GLU A 98 9.33 2.40 -4.88
N ASP A 99 8.90 3.51 -5.49
CA ASP A 99 7.61 3.58 -6.18
C ASP A 99 7.57 2.65 -7.38
N ALA A 100 8.65 2.57 -8.15
CA ALA A 100 8.74 1.65 -9.28
C ALA A 100 8.62 0.20 -8.82
N VAL A 101 9.32 -0.17 -7.75
CA VAL A 101 9.25 -1.51 -7.18
C VAL A 101 7.82 -1.81 -6.70
N GLN A 102 7.18 -0.85 -6.06
CA GLN A 102 5.82 -1.01 -5.57
C GLN A 102 4.84 -1.27 -6.72
N MET A 103 4.94 -0.51 -7.80
CA MET A 103 4.08 -0.70 -8.97
C MET A 103 4.25 -2.10 -9.58
N VAL A 104 5.49 -2.54 -9.78
CA VAL A 104 5.74 -3.87 -10.36
C VAL A 104 5.26 -4.98 -9.42
N ALA A 105 5.50 -4.83 -8.12
CA ALA A 105 5.00 -5.79 -7.14
C ALA A 105 3.47 -5.88 -7.18
N ALA A 106 2.80 -4.75 -7.34
CA ALA A 106 1.35 -4.71 -7.46
C ALA A 106 0.87 -5.47 -8.70
N VAL A 107 1.48 -5.22 -9.86
CA VAL A 107 1.13 -5.91 -11.10
C VAL A 107 1.28 -7.43 -10.94
N ARG A 108 2.39 -7.87 -10.39
CA ARG A 108 2.69 -9.31 -10.27
C ARG A 108 1.82 -9.99 -9.21
N SER A 109 1.26 -9.23 -8.27
CA SER A 109 0.35 -9.78 -7.27
C SER A 109 -1.08 -9.93 -7.78
N GLY A 110 -1.36 -9.41 -8.98
CA GLY A 110 -2.69 -9.50 -9.57
C GLY A 110 -3.70 -8.55 -8.99
N VAL A 111 -3.25 -7.48 -8.32
CA VAL A 111 -4.17 -6.47 -7.81
C VAL A 111 -4.71 -5.61 -8.96
N GLN A 112 -5.89 -5.05 -8.76
CA GLN A 112 -6.58 -4.27 -9.79
C GLN A 112 -6.20 -2.80 -9.74
N TYR A 113 -5.88 -2.28 -8.56
CA TYR A 113 -5.56 -0.87 -8.36
C TYR A 113 -4.42 -0.71 -7.36
N LEU A 114 -3.63 0.34 -7.57
CA LEU A 114 -2.71 0.83 -6.56
C LEU A 114 -3.37 2.04 -5.92
N VAL A 115 -3.45 2.07 -4.59
CA VAL A 115 -4.11 3.14 -3.84
C VAL A 115 -3.07 4.00 -3.16
N THR A 116 -3.05 5.28 -3.48
CA THR A 116 -2.10 6.24 -2.94
C THR A 116 -2.74 7.64 -2.92
N ARG A 117 -2.29 8.50 -2.03
CA ARG A 117 -2.67 9.91 -2.11
C ARG A 117 -1.80 10.71 -3.10
N ASP A 118 -0.68 10.15 -3.53
CA ASP A 118 0.28 10.81 -4.42
C ASP A 118 0.21 10.21 -5.82
N VAL A 119 -0.95 10.33 -6.47
CA VAL A 119 -1.24 9.72 -7.77
C VAL A 119 -0.19 10.11 -8.83
N GLN A 120 0.34 11.34 -8.75
CA GLN A 120 1.31 11.83 -9.73
C GLN A 120 2.60 11.00 -9.76
N ASP A 121 2.99 10.44 -8.62
CA ASP A 121 4.20 9.64 -8.51
C ASP A 121 4.12 8.32 -9.27
N PHE A 122 2.90 7.90 -9.62
CA PHE A 122 2.65 6.62 -10.29
C PHE A 122 2.07 6.79 -11.69
N LYS A 123 2.24 7.95 -12.29
CA LYS A 123 1.79 8.20 -13.67
C LYS A 123 2.46 7.24 -14.64
N PHE A 124 1.75 6.92 -15.72
CA PHE A 124 2.24 6.09 -16.81
C PHE A 124 2.62 4.67 -16.38
N GLY A 125 2.17 4.25 -15.22
CA GLY A 125 2.36 2.87 -14.77
C GLY A 125 1.33 1.93 -15.40
N PRO A 126 1.58 0.62 -15.33
CA PRO A 126 0.70 -0.39 -15.95
C PRO A 126 -0.63 -0.61 -15.24
N LEU A 127 -0.79 -0.15 -14.00
CA LEU A 127 -2.04 -0.28 -13.27
C LEU A 127 -2.72 1.07 -13.06
N PRO A 128 -4.07 1.08 -13.04
CA PRO A 128 -4.80 2.27 -12.61
C PRO A 128 -4.47 2.59 -11.15
N VAL A 129 -4.40 3.89 -10.87
CA VAL A 129 -4.03 4.39 -9.55
C VAL A 129 -5.20 5.21 -9.02
N LEU A 130 -5.60 4.95 -7.78
CA LEU A 130 -6.72 5.61 -7.13
C LEU A 130 -6.27 6.29 -5.85
N GLN A 131 -6.88 7.44 -5.56
CA GLN A 131 -6.79 8.01 -4.22
C GLN A 131 -7.72 7.25 -3.28
N PRO A 132 -7.47 7.30 -1.96
CA PRO A 132 -8.36 6.62 -1.00
C PRO A 132 -9.84 6.93 -1.19
N ALA A 133 -10.20 8.20 -1.38
CA ALA A 133 -11.60 8.59 -1.59
C ALA A 133 -12.19 7.97 -2.86
N GLU A 134 -11.37 7.83 -3.90
CA GLU A 134 -11.82 7.22 -5.15
C GLU A 134 -12.09 5.73 -4.99
N LEU A 135 -11.24 5.03 -4.24
CA LEU A 135 -11.50 3.62 -3.93
C LEU A 135 -12.81 3.48 -3.14
N LEU A 136 -13.00 4.32 -2.14
CA LEU A 136 -14.21 4.27 -1.31
C LEU A 136 -15.49 4.47 -2.12
N ALA A 137 -15.42 5.20 -3.22
CA ALA A 137 -16.58 5.40 -4.09
C ALA A 137 -16.93 4.13 -4.90
N LEU A 138 -16.02 3.16 -4.97
CA LEU A 138 -16.24 1.91 -5.71
C LEU A 138 -16.80 0.79 -4.84
N VAL A 139 -16.83 0.95 -3.53
CA VAL A 139 -17.22 -0.11 -2.60
C VAL A 139 -18.38 0.27 -1.73
#